data_affcb1a13cd3cc3c54908a5387c88607
#
_entry.id   affcb1a13cd3cc3c54908a5387c88607
#
_cell.length_a   1.000
_cell.length_b   1.000
_cell.length_c   1.000
_cell.angle_alpha   90.00
_cell.angle_beta   90.00
_cell.angle_gamma   90.00
#
_symmetry.space_group_name_H-M   'P 1'
#
loop_
_entity.id
_entity.type
_entity.pdbx_description
1 polymer ?
#
loop_
_entity_poly.entity_id
_entity_poly.type
_entity_poly.pdbx_seq_one_letter_code
_entity_poly.pdbx_strand_id
1 'polypeptide(L)'
;MTRGEIRWYRSAPPHKRRPVVVLTRDSILAYLGEVTVAPVTRTVRDVPSEVVLGPDDGMPQICAINLDHVQTVSKNRVGGLITTLPASRLGEVRDALLFALGY
;
A
#
# COMPACT_ATOMS: atom_id res chain seq x y z
N MET A 1 -8.69 9.86 -3.93
CA MET A 1 -7.72 8.75 -3.79
C MET A 1 -6.65 8.90 -4.85
N THR A 2 -5.39 8.82 -4.46
CA THR A 2 -4.26 8.92 -5.38
C THR A 2 -3.22 7.84 -5.06
N ARG A 3 -2.40 7.51 -6.07
CA ARG A 3 -1.30 6.54 -5.88
C ARG A 3 -0.34 7.04 -4.80
N GLY A 4 0.06 6.13 -3.91
CA GLY A 4 0.98 6.43 -2.83
C GLY A 4 0.32 6.82 -1.52
N GLU A 5 -0.99 7.00 -1.52
CA GLU A 5 -1.72 7.17 -0.27
C GLU A 5 -1.76 5.85 0.48
N ILE A 6 -1.54 5.92 1.79
CA ILE A 6 -1.75 4.79 2.70
C ILE A 6 -3.08 5.04 3.38
N ARG A 7 -4.00 4.09 3.22
CA ARG A 7 -5.37 4.18 3.70
C ARG A 7 -5.76 2.94 4.48
N TRP A 8 -6.77 3.08 5.32
CA TRP A 8 -7.35 1.92 5.99
C TRP A 8 -8.13 1.08 4.99
N TYR A 9 -7.91 -0.22 5.03
CA TYR A 9 -8.66 -1.22 4.27
C TYR A 9 -9.44 -2.10 5.23
N ARG A 10 -10.74 -2.27 4.96
CA ARG A 10 -11.62 -3.10 5.76
C ARG A 10 -11.90 -4.41 5.02
N SER A 11 -11.26 -5.49 5.45
CA SER A 11 -11.56 -6.81 4.93
C SER A 11 -12.86 -7.35 5.53
N ALA A 12 -13.36 -8.47 4.96
CA ALA A 12 -14.57 -9.10 5.47
C ALA A 12 -14.37 -9.61 6.91
N PRO A 13 -15.42 -9.57 7.76
CA PRO A 13 -15.32 -10.17 9.09
C PRO A 13 -14.87 -11.63 9.02
N PRO A 14 -14.11 -12.14 10.02
CA PRO A 14 -13.77 -11.50 11.30
C PRO A 14 -12.51 -10.63 11.28
N HIS A 15 -11.96 -10.33 10.11
CA HIS A 15 -10.71 -9.59 9.98
C HIS A 15 -10.90 -8.12 10.34
N LYS A 16 -9.87 -7.55 10.97
CA LYS A 16 -9.83 -6.12 11.31
C LYS A 16 -9.32 -5.32 10.11
N ARG A 17 -9.55 -3.99 10.18
CA ARG A 17 -8.99 -3.07 9.19
C ARG A 17 -7.46 -3.09 9.24
N ARG A 18 -6.82 -2.87 8.08
CA ARG A 18 -5.37 -2.83 7.93
C ARG A 18 -4.96 -1.68 7.03
N PRO A 19 -3.76 -1.11 7.21
CA PRO A 19 -3.25 -0.15 6.25
C PRO A 19 -2.90 -0.82 4.94
N VAL A 20 -3.19 -0.14 3.84
CA VAL A 20 -2.77 -0.55 2.49
C VAL A 20 -2.26 0.68 1.74
N VAL A 21 -1.32 0.48 0.82
CA VAL A 21 -0.87 1.54 -0.07
C VAL A 21 -1.59 1.42 -1.41
N VAL A 22 -2.06 2.54 -1.93
CA VAL A 22 -2.73 2.61 -3.24
C VAL A 22 -1.67 2.56 -4.34
N LEU A 23 -1.80 1.60 -5.24
CA LEU A 23 -0.84 1.37 -6.33
C LEU A 23 -1.39 1.74 -7.71
N THR A 24 -2.70 1.73 -7.90
CA THR A 24 -3.31 2.04 -9.20
C THR A 24 -2.93 3.43 -9.65
N ARG A 25 -2.63 3.60 -10.93
CA ARG A 25 -2.27 4.89 -11.51
C ARG A 25 -3.41 5.91 -11.38
N ASP A 26 -3.04 7.16 -11.14
CA ASP A 26 -4.01 8.22 -10.86
C ASP A 26 -4.98 8.48 -12.01
N SER A 27 -4.50 8.32 -13.26
CA SER A 27 -5.30 8.62 -14.44
C SER A 27 -6.57 7.79 -14.58
N ILE A 28 -6.64 6.63 -13.92
CA ILE A 28 -7.78 5.72 -14.02
C ILE A 28 -8.56 5.57 -12.71
N LEU A 29 -8.01 6.04 -11.60
CA LEU A 29 -8.60 5.81 -10.26
C LEU A 29 -10.03 6.31 -10.14
N ALA A 30 -10.36 7.44 -10.78
CA ALA A 30 -11.70 8.02 -10.71
C ALA A 30 -12.77 7.17 -11.42
N TYR A 31 -12.35 6.31 -12.34
CA TYR A 31 -13.25 5.57 -13.23
C TYR A 31 -13.43 4.10 -12.85
N LEU A 32 -12.54 3.56 -12.03
CA LEU A 32 -12.60 2.15 -11.63
C LEU A 32 -13.37 1.97 -10.32
N GLY A 33 -14.12 0.89 -10.23
CA GLY A 33 -14.77 0.47 -8.98
C GLY A 33 -13.83 -0.30 -8.06
N GLU A 34 -12.68 -0.70 -8.57
CA GLU A 34 -11.65 -1.45 -7.86
C GLU A 34 -10.33 -0.72 -7.89
N VAL A 35 -9.46 -1.06 -6.95
CA VAL A 35 -8.13 -0.45 -6.82
C VAL A 35 -7.13 -1.52 -6.43
N THR A 36 -5.93 -1.45 -7.03
CA THR A 36 -4.83 -2.34 -6.67
C THR A 36 -4.06 -1.74 -5.51
N VAL A 37 -3.82 -2.55 -4.48
CA VAL A 37 -3.18 -2.15 -3.24
C VAL A 37 -2.16 -3.18 -2.79
N ALA A 38 -1.23 -2.76 -1.92
CA ALA A 38 -0.34 -3.67 -1.21
C ALA A 38 -0.53 -3.48 0.30
N PRO A 39 -0.52 -4.55 1.09
CA PRO A 39 -0.71 -4.44 2.53
C PRO A 39 0.53 -3.86 3.22
N VAL A 40 0.28 -3.14 4.31
CA VAL A 40 1.33 -2.65 5.20
C VAL A 40 1.29 -3.52 6.46
N THR A 41 2.39 -4.18 6.77
CA THR A 41 2.50 -5.14 7.86
C THR A 41 3.48 -4.68 8.93
N ARG A 42 3.22 -5.07 10.19
CA ARG A 42 4.18 -4.86 11.29
C ARG A 42 5.33 -5.84 11.26
N THR A 43 5.17 -6.95 10.55
CA THR A 43 6.23 -7.96 10.41
C THR A 43 7.18 -7.53 9.30
N VAL A 44 8.34 -6.99 9.68
CA VAL A 44 9.36 -6.54 8.74
C VAL A 44 10.35 -7.68 8.53
N ARG A 45 10.51 -8.12 7.27
CA ARG A 45 11.44 -9.19 6.89
C ARG A 45 12.72 -8.65 6.27
N ASP A 46 12.74 -7.37 5.91
CA ASP A 46 13.88 -6.68 5.30
C ASP A 46 14.35 -7.37 4.02
N VAL A 47 13.40 -7.64 3.14
CA VAL A 47 13.64 -8.27 1.83
C VAL A 47 13.38 -7.28 0.70
N PRO A 48 13.95 -7.48 -0.51
CA PRO A 48 13.81 -6.51 -1.61
C PRO A 48 12.38 -6.27 -2.10
N SER A 49 11.44 -7.15 -1.79
CA SER A 49 10.02 -6.99 -2.11
C SER A 49 9.25 -6.18 -1.07
N GLU A 50 9.96 -5.64 -0.06
CA GLU A 50 9.35 -4.79 0.97
C GLU A 50 9.93 -3.38 0.93
N VAL A 51 9.11 -2.41 1.38
CA VAL A 51 9.58 -1.04 1.66
C VAL A 51 9.30 -0.74 3.12
N VAL A 52 10.36 -0.55 3.91
CA VAL A 52 10.25 -0.29 5.34
C VAL A 52 9.85 1.18 5.57
N LEU A 53 8.83 1.39 6.38
CA LEU A 53 8.29 2.69 6.74
C LEU A 53 8.38 2.88 8.26
N GLY A 54 8.33 4.14 8.69
CA GLY A 54 8.31 4.49 10.10
C GLY A 54 7.67 5.84 10.35
N PRO A 55 7.89 6.42 11.54
CA PRO A 55 7.30 7.72 11.91
C PRO A 55 7.64 8.85 10.94
N ASP A 56 8.82 8.83 10.33
CA ASP A 56 9.21 9.83 9.32
C ASP A 56 8.33 9.78 8.08
N ASP A 57 7.67 8.66 7.84
CA ASP A 57 6.76 8.47 6.70
C ASP A 57 5.29 8.72 7.10
N GLY A 58 5.05 9.12 8.34
CA GLY A 58 3.70 9.34 8.85
C GLY A 58 3.03 8.10 9.42
N MET A 59 3.78 7.02 9.62
CA MET A 59 3.26 5.81 10.26
C MET A 59 3.52 5.84 11.77
N PRO A 60 2.61 5.30 12.59
CA PRO A 60 2.77 5.36 14.05
C PRO A 60 3.93 4.51 14.56
N GLN A 61 4.38 3.52 13.80
CA GLN A 61 5.46 2.62 14.20
C GLN A 61 6.15 2.02 12.97
N ILE A 62 7.28 1.36 13.19
CA ILE A 62 8.00 0.68 12.12
C ILE A 62 7.11 -0.42 11.52
N CYS A 63 7.03 -0.44 10.19
CA CYS A 63 6.22 -1.38 9.43
C CYS A 63 6.83 -1.53 8.03
N ALA A 64 6.22 -2.37 7.19
CA ALA A 64 6.69 -2.55 5.83
C ALA A 64 5.53 -2.71 4.86
N ILE A 65 5.67 -2.12 3.68
CA ILE A 65 4.79 -2.43 2.54
C ILE A 65 5.24 -3.75 1.96
N ASN A 66 4.33 -4.71 1.83
CA ASN A 66 4.64 -6.03 1.28
C ASN A 66 4.16 -6.12 -0.15
N LEU A 67 5.08 -5.96 -1.10
CA LEU A 67 4.75 -5.98 -2.54
C LEU A 67 4.58 -7.41 -3.09
N ASP A 68 4.89 -8.45 -2.31
CA ASP A 68 4.58 -9.82 -2.70
C ASP A 68 3.08 -10.14 -2.57
N HIS A 69 2.32 -9.33 -1.81
CA HIS A 69 0.90 -9.57 -1.53
C HIS A 69 -0.01 -8.52 -2.16
N VAL A 70 0.36 -8.04 -3.35
CA VAL A 70 -0.46 -7.10 -4.12
C VAL A 70 -1.80 -7.76 -4.47
N GLN A 71 -2.89 -7.00 -4.31
CA GLN A 71 -4.23 -7.48 -4.62
C GLN A 71 -5.11 -6.34 -5.14
N THR A 72 -6.15 -6.69 -5.87
CA THR A 72 -7.17 -5.76 -6.33
C THR A 72 -8.42 -5.92 -5.47
N VAL A 73 -8.89 -4.81 -4.93
CA VAL A 73 -10.00 -4.79 -3.96
C VAL A 73 -11.04 -3.76 -4.36
N SER A 74 -12.25 -3.90 -3.82
CA SER A 74 -13.30 -2.90 -4.02
C SER A 74 -12.92 -1.58 -3.37
N LYS A 75 -13.08 -0.48 -4.09
CA LYS A 75 -12.84 0.87 -3.53
C LYS A 75 -13.71 1.16 -2.32
N ASN A 76 -14.88 0.54 -2.23
CA ASN A 76 -15.80 0.74 -1.10
C ASN A 76 -15.20 0.28 0.24
N ARG A 77 -14.19 -0.58 0.20
CA ARG A 77 -13.52 -1.09 1.40
C ARG A 77 -12.29 -0.27 1.78
N VAL A 78 -11.89 0.67 0.92
CA VAL A 78 -10.75 1.55 1.18
C VAL A 78 -11.28 2.83 1.81
N GLY A 79 -10.84 3.10 3.02
CA GLY A 79 -11.37 4.19 3.84
C GLY A 79 -10.39 5.33 4.06
N GLY A 80 -10.33 5.81 5.30
CA GLY A 80 -9.63 7.04 5.67
C GLY A 80 -8.14 7.06 5.36
N LEU A 81 -7.65 8.25 5.03
CA LEU A 81 -6.24 8.50 4.75
C LEU A 81 -5.42 8.43 6.04
N ILE A 82 -4.29 7.71 6.00
CA ILE A 82 -3.32 7.67 7.09
C ILE A 82 -2.18 8.63 6.79
N THR A 83 -1.55 8.48 5.62
CA THR A 83 -0.46 9.32 5.17
C THR A 83 -0.31 9.22 3.66
N THR A 84 0.45 10.11 3.05
CA THR A 84 0.77 10.08 1.63
C THR A 84 2.27 9.99 1.46
N LEU A 85 2.74 9.00 0.71
CA LEU A 85 4.15 8.80 0.46
C LEU A 85 4.68 9.84 -0.54
N PRO A 86 5.86 10.42 -0.29
CA PRO A 86 6.49 11.32 -1.25
C PRO A 86 7.02 10.56 -2.47
N ALA A 87 7.35 11.29 -3.54
CA ALA A 87 7.83 10.70 -4.79
C ALA A 87 9.06 9.80 -4.59
N SER A 88 9.96 10.16 -3.68
CA SER A 88 11.16 9.34 -3.39
C SER A 88 10.79 7.96 -2.88
N ARG A 89 9.76 7.86 -2.01
CA ARG A 89 9.31 6.57 -1.49
C ARG A 89 8.52 5.80 -2.56
N LEU A 90 7.80 6.49 -3.44
CA LEU A 90 7.12 5.83 -4.56
C LEU A 90 8.09 5.15 -5.51
N GLY A 91 9.28 5.73 -5.70
CA GLY A 91 10.35 5.08 -6.47
C GLY A 91 10.79 3.76 -5.84
N GLU A 92 10.93 3.73 -4.51
CA GLU A 92 11.27 2.50 -3.79
C GLU A 92 10.14 1.46 -3.89
N VAL A 93 8.89 1.91 -3.81
CA VAL A 93 7.71 1.02 -3.98
C VAL A 93 7.71 0.39 -5.37
N ARG A 94 7.99 1.20 -6.41
CA ARG A 94 8.10 0.70 -7.78
C ARG A 94 9.18 -0.38 -7.90
N ASP A 95 10.36 -0.12 -7.36
CA ASP A 95 11.48 -1.06 -7.45
C ASP A 95 11.16 -2.37 -6.72
N ALA A 96 10.54 -2.28 -5.54
CA ALA A 96 10.13 -3.46 -4.79
C ALA A 96 9.05 -4.27 -5.53
N LEU A 97 8.11 -3.56 -6.17
CA LEU A 97 7.05 -4.21 -6.96
C LEU A 97 7.63 -4.95 -8.17
N LEU A 98 8.54 -4.32 -8.91
CA LEU A 98 9.19 -4.95 -10.05
C LEU A 98 9.98 -6.18 -9.61
N PHE A 99 10.68 -6.08 -8.49
CA PHE A 99 11.38 -7.22 -7.90
C PHE A 99 10.42 -8.36 -7.55
N ALA A 100 9.31 -8.03 -6.86
CA ALA A 100 8.32 -9.02 -6.43
C ALA A 100 7.69 -9.76 -7.61
N LEU A 101 7.48 -9.06 -8.74
CA LEU A 101 6.89 -9.64 -9.95
C LEU A 101 7.94 -10.29 -10.88
N GLY A 102 9.22 -10.11 -10.60
CA GLY A 102 10.30 -10.71 -11.39
C GLY A 102 10.65 -9.97 -12.67
N TYR A 103 10.31 -8.69 -12.73
CA TYR A 103 10.67 -7.84 -13.89
C TYR A 103 12.06 -7.24 -13.77
#